data_c6384dc176ca5250844f4a7143491126
#
_entry.id   c6384dc176ca5250844f4a7143491126
#
_cell.length_a   1.000
_cell.length_b   1.000
_cell.length_c   1.000
_cell.angle_alpha   90.00
_cell.angle_beta   90.00
_cell.angle_gamma   90.00
#
_symmetry.space_group_name_H-M   'P 1'
#
loop_
_entity.id
_entity.type
_entity.pdbx_description
1 polymer ?
#
loop_
_entity_poly.entity_id
_entity_poly.type
_entity_poly.pdbx_seq_one_letter_code
_entity_poly.pdbx_strand_id
1 'polypeptide(L)'
;WYPTSVMVTGYDIIFFWVARMIFSGCEHMKKIPFHTVLIHGLIRDPQGKKMSKSAGNGVDPIEVINTYGADALRFNIITGNSPGNDMRFFPERCEAMRNFANKLWNASRFVMMNLTIDKNELPETLELEDKWILSRFNELAREVGENLDKYELGIAAQKIYDFIWDSFCDWYIELTKARLTGEDEAARVQAQKVLLYVLTETLKLLHPFMPFITEEIYQALPHEGDALMVQPYPVYREDMAFPAESARFEKVMEAIRAIRSRRSEMNVPPSKRPHLYIVTEEREAFENGRDYLCRLAYAGEVIVSDDVPADADKMVSIVTKDARCFLPMSELVDLDKERERLEKELAKNRGFLENQRRKLSNESFVSRAPANVVATERERAEKLEALIANLEESLRQLG
;
A
#
# COMPACT_ATOMS: atom_id res chain seq x y z
N TRP A 1 -32.37 -26.01 3.86
CA TRP A 1 -30.95 -25.90 4.17
C TRP A 1 -30.15 -27.17 3.85
N TYR A 2 -30.78 -28.28 3.48
CA TYR A 2 -30.11 -29.50 3.08
C TYR A 2 -30.40 -29.82 1.60
N PRO A 3 -29.40 -30.12 0.77
CA PRO A 3 -27.94 -30.12 1.03
C PRO A 3 -27.38 -28.71 1.22
N THR A 4 -26.23 -28.60 1.92
CA THR A 4 -25.49 -27.33 2.01
C THR A 4 -24.63 -27.14 0.77
N SER A 5 -24.32 -25.87 0.43
CA SER A 5 -23.52 -25.56 -0.75
C SER A 5 -22.06 -25.97 -0.54
N VAL A 6 -21.45 -25.54 0.56
CA VAL A 6 -20.03 -25.75 0.86
C VAL A 6 -19.84 -26.27 2.29
N MET A 7 -19.00 -27.29 2.41
CA MET A 7 -18.48 -27.80 3.68
C MET A 7 -17.02 -27.36 3.82
N VAL A 8 -16.69 -26.65 4.90
CA VAL A 8 -15.32 -26.18 5.16
C VAL A 8 -14.69 -27.03 6.24
N THR A 9 -13.46 -27.54 6.01
CA THR A 9 -12.79 -28.48 6.92
C THR A 9 -11.26 -28.39 6.83
N GLY A 10 -10.58 -28.75 7.93
CA GLY A 10 -9.16 -29.10 7.88
C GLY A 10 -8.91 -30.42 7.21
N TYR A 11 -7.77 -30.60 6.58
CA TYR A 11 -7.42 -31.88 5.91
C TYR A 11 -7.28 -33.04 6.88
N ASP A 12 -6.94 -32.78 8.15
CA ASP A 12 -6.69 -33.81 9.18
C ASP A 12 -7.95 -34.51 9.71
N ILE A 13 -9.14 -33.95 9.42
CA ILE A 13 -10.41 -34.51 9.87
C ILE A 13 -11.33 -34.97 8.72
N ILE A 14 -10.83 -35.02 7.49
CA ILE A 14 -11.60 -35.48 6.32
C ILE A 14 -12.12 -36.90 6.56
N PHE A 15 -11.27 -37.83 6.98
CA PHE A 15 -11.65 -39.20 7.15
C PHE A 15 -12.62 -39.41 8.32
N PHE A 16 -12.42 -38.70 9.43
CA PHE A 16 -13.23 -38.89 10.62
C PHE A 16 -14.58 -38.16 10.58
N TRP A 17 -14.67 -37.04 9.88
CA TRP A 17 -15.87 -36.21 9.86
C TRP A 17 -16.51 -36.14 8.47
N VAL A 18 -15.78 -35.73 7.45
CA VAL A 18 -16.34 -35.50 6.11
C VAL A 18 -16.86 -36.81 5.50
N ALA A 19 -16.05 -37.86 5.53
CA ALA A 19 -16.47 -39.19 5.04
C ALA A 19 -17.74 -39.71 5.77
N ARG A 20 -17.81 -39.50 7.09
CA ARG A 20 -19.01 -39.92 7.88
C ARG A 20 -20.23 -39.09 7.52
N MET A 21 -20.11 -37.79 7.30
CA MET A 21 -21.21 -36.93 6.84
C MET A 21 -21.72 -37.41 5.46
N ILE A 22 -20.80 -37.75 4.54
CA ILE A 22 -21.17 -38.19 3.20
C ILE A 22 -21.97 -39.51 3.27
N PHE A 23 -21.44 -40.57 3.88
CA PHE A 23 -22.14 -41.83 3.88
C PHE A 23 -23.43 -41.81 4.72
N SER A 24 -23.43 -41.08 5.84
CA SER A 24 -24.64 -40.91 6.65
C SER A 24 -25.73 -40.13 5.91
N GLY A 25 -25.35 -39.05 5.22
CA GLY A 25 -26.27 -38.27 4.37
C GLY A 25 -26.84 -39.12 3.23
N CYS A 26 -25.99 -39.85 2.52
CA CYS A 26 -26.42 -40.71 1.42
C CYS A 26 -27.33 -41.85 1.91
N GLU A 27 -27.01 -42.47 3.07
CA GLU A 27 -27.80 -43.55 3.60
C GLU A 27 -29.17 -43.11 4.17
N HIS A 28 -29.19 -42.09 5.02
CA HIS A 28 -30.39 -41.67 5.72
C HIS A 28 -31.26 -40.69 4.93
N MET A 29 -30.61 -39.67 4.28
CA MET A 29 -31.34 -38.66 3.53
C MET A 29 -31.49 -38.96 2.04
N LYS A 30 -30.83 -40.01 1.54
CA LYS A 30 -30.77 -40.39 0.12
C LYS A 30 -30.34 -39.28 -0.83
N LYS A 31 -29.57 -38.32 -0.29
CA LYS A 31 -28.99 -37.17 -0.99
C LYS A 31 -27.62 -36.85 -0.46
N ILE A 32 -26.76 -36.31 -1.32
CA ILE A 32 -25.46 -35.77 -0.90
C ILE A 32 -25.63 -34.65 0.13
N PRO A 33 -24.80 -34.55 1.18
CA PRO A 33 -24.95 -33.53 2.22
C PRO A 33 -24.46 -32.14 1.79
N PHE A 34 -23.52 -32.05 0.85
CA PHE A 34 -22.93 -30.81 0.34
C PHE A 34 -22.37 -31.03 -1.06
N HIS A 35 -22.25 -29.93 -1.84
CA HIS A 35 -21.74 -29.98 -3.21
C HIS A 35 -20.23 -29.82 -3.31
N THR A 36 -19.65 -28.99 -2.43
CA THR A 36 -18.23 -28.66 -2.42
C THR A 36 -17.65 -28.90 -1.05
N VAL A 37 -16.41 -29.38 -1.00
CA VAL A 37 -15.60 -29.47 0.22
C VAL A 37 -14.39 -28.55 0.06
N LEU A 38 -14.38 -27.45 0.83
CA LEU A 38 -13.24 -26.55 0.92
C LEU A 38 -12.30 -27.02 2.02
N ILE A 39 -11.11 -27.43 1.64
CA ILE A 39 -10.11 -27.94 2.56
C ILE A 39 -9.11 -26.83 2.88
N HIS A 40 -9.03 -26.45 4.15
CA HIS A 40 -8.02 -25.50 4.63
C HIS A 40 -6.85 -26.20 5.32
N GLY A 41 -5.69 -25.54 5.36
CA GLY A 41 -4.54 -25.97 6.13
C GLY A 41 -4.70 -25.71 7.64
N LEU A 42 -3.72 -26.16 8.42
CA LEU A 42 -3.67 -25.94 9.86
C LEU A 42 -2.79 -24.74 10.22
N ILE A 43 -3.16 -24.09 11.32
CA ILE A 43 -2.31 -23.07 11.93
C ILE A 43 -1.25 -23.76 12.77
N ARG A 44 0.01 -23.42 12.51
CA ARG A 44 1.19 -23.98 13.18
C ARG A 44 1.91 -22.90 13.98
N ASP A 45 2.74 -23.34 14.93
CA ASP A 45 3.61 -22.43 15.67
C ASP A 45 4.68 -21.77 14.74
N PRO A 46 5.45 -20.77 15.21
CA PRO A 46 6.49 -20.12 14.40
C PRO A 46 7.56 -21.07 13.86
N GLN A 47 7.80 -22.21 14.53
CA GLN A 47 8.74 -23.26 14.11
C GLN A 47 8.13 -24.24 13.10
N GLY A 48 6.83 -24.12 12.81
CA GLY A 48 6.10 -25.00 11.89
C GLY A 48 5.59 -26.30 12.52
N LYS A 49 5.60 -26.43 13.86
CA LYS A 49 5.05 -27.59 14.54
C LYS A 49 3.54 -27.45 14.73
N LYS A 50 2.82 -28.58 14.70
CA LYS A 50 1.39 -28.60 15.00
C LYS A 50 1.16 -28.13 16.44
N MET A 51 0.28 -27.17 16.64
CA MET A 51 -0.11 -26.70 17.96
C MET A 51 -0.95 -27.76 18.69
N SER A 52 -0.65 -27.98 19.95
CA SER A 52 -1.43 -28.86 20.82
C SER A 52 -1.34 -28.44 22.28
N LYS A 53 -2.39 -28.77 23.06
CA LYS A 53 -2.40 -28.51 24.51
C LYS A 53 -1.27 -29.23 25.23
N SER A 54 -0.96 -30.47 24.82
CA SER A 54 0.11 -31.26 25.41
C SER A 54 1.52 -30.76 25.12
N ALA A 55 1.72 -30.08 23.99
CA ALA A 55 3.02 -29.49 23.62
C ALA A 55 3.21 -28.08 24.24
N GLY A 56 2.17 -27.46 24.79
CA GLY A 56 2.24 -26.14 25.38
C GLY A 56 2.56 -25.00 24.38
N ASN A 57 2.45 -25.28 23.08
CA ASN A 57 2.74 -24.32 21.99
C ASN A 57 1.48 -23.74 21.33
N GLY A 58 0.31 -23.95 21.96
CA GLY A 58 -0.95 -23.40 21.50
C GLY A 58 -1.04 -21.91 21.80
N VAL A 59 -1.60 -21.14 20.87
CA VAL A 59 -1.95 -19.73 21.04
C VAL A 59 -3.42 -19.63 21.44
N ASP A 60 -3.72 -18.95 22.53
CA ASP A 60 -5.11 -18.67 22.92
C ASP A 60 -5.67 -17.55 22.05
N PRO A 61 -6.71 -17.80 21.22
CA PRO A 61 -7.32 -16.78 20.40
C PRO A 61 -7.86 -15.58 21.20
N ILE A 62 -8.33 -15.82 22.45
CA ILE A 62 -8.88 -14.76 23.30
C ILE A 62 -7.78 -13.79 23.75
N GLU A 63 -6.59 -14.28 24.07
CA GLU A 63 -5.45 -13.42 24.40
C GLU A 63 -5.04 -12.56 23.20
N VAL A 64 -5.03 -13.14 21.99
CA VAL A 64 -4.74 -12.42 20.76
C VAL A 64 -5.82 -11.37 20.47
N ILE A 65 -7.10 -11.71 20.63
CA ILE A 65 -8.22 -10.77 20.45
C ILE A 65 -8.12 -9.61 21.45
N ASN A 66 -7.83 -9.88 22.71
CA ASN A 66 -7.67 -8.84 23.71
C ASN A 66 -6.49 -7.89 23.45
N THR A 67 -5.44 -8.41 22.77
CA THR A 67 -4.24 -7.62 22.47
C THR A 67 -4.36 -6.83 21.16
N TYR A 68 -4.88 -7.46 20.10
CA TYR A 68 -4.84 -6.92 18.74
C TYR A 68 -6.22 -6.60 18.16
N GLY A 69 -7.31 -7.14 18.74
CA GLY A 69 -8.66 -7.05 18.22
C GLY A 69 -9.09 -8.26 17.40
N ALA A 70 -10.39 -8.53 17.39
CA ALA A 70 -10.97 -9.68 16.68
C ALA A 70 -10.78 -9.58 15.16
N ASP A 71 -11.00 -8.41 14.57
CA ASP A 71 -10.84 -8.18 13.14
C ASP A 71 -9.40 -8.38 12.68
N ALA A 72 -8.42 -7.95 13.48
CA ALA A 72 -7.00 -8.15 13.17
C ALA A 72 -6.63 -9.63 13.13
N LEU A 73 -7.11 -10.43 14.09
CA LEU A 73 -6.90 -11.88 14.09
C LEU A 73 -7.58 -12.54 12.88
N ARG A 74 -8.86 -12.22 12.63
CA ARG A 74 -9.63 -12.76 11.49
C ARG A 74 -8.95 -12.48 10.17
N PHE A 75 -8.54 -11.24 9.94
CA PHE A 75 -7.90 -10.82 8.70
C PHE A 75 -6.51 -11.45 8.53
N ASN A 76 -5.72 -11.55 9.61
CA ASN A 76 -4.43 -12.23 9.59
C ASN A 76 -4.54 -13.72 9.19
N ILE A 77 -5.58 -14.43 9.67
CA ILE A 77 -5.76 -15.86 9.36
C ILE A 77 -6.12 -16.07 7.89
N ILE A 78 -6.86 -15.14 7.29
CA ILE A 78 -7.30 -15.25 5.89
C ILE A 78 -6.22 -14.80 4.91
N THR A 79 -5.52 -13.68 5.20
CA THR A 79 -4.51 -13.12 4.30
C THR A 79 -3.25 -13.98 4.23
N GLY A 80 -2.71 -14.15 3.02
CA GLY A 80 -1.47 -14.90 2.79
C GLY A 80 -1.63 -16.42 2.94
N ASN A 81 -2.85 -16.92 3.00
CA ASN A 81 -3.16 -18.34 3.03
C ASN A 81 -3.78 -18.79 1.71
N SER A 82 -3.44 -19.99 1.27
CA SER A 82 -4.05 -20.66 0.12
C SER A 82 -4.67 -21.98 0.55
N PRO A 83 -5.76 -22.44 -0.12
CA PRO A 83 -6.44 -23.67 0.23
C PRO A 83 -5.47 -24.85 0.39
N GLY A 84 -5.65 -25.64 1.44
CA GLY A 84 -4.87 -26.85 1.73
C GLY A 84 -3.46 -26.65 2.31
N ASN A 85 -2.97 -25.42 2.39
CA ASN A 85 -1.64 -25.12 2.92
C ASN A 85 -1.66 -24.69 4.39
N ASP A 86 -0.70 -25.21 5.16
CA ASP A 86 -0.52 -24.82 6.55
C ASP A 86 0.07 -23.39 6.66
N MET A 87 -0.36 -22.66 7.67
CA MET A 87 0.13 -21.33 7.97
C MET A 87 0.85 -21.29 9.30
N ARG A 88 2.01 -20.63 9.36
CA ARG A 88 2.68 -20.31 10.63
C ARG A 88 2.08 -19.05 11.23
N PHE A 89 1.75 -19.12 12.50
CA PHE A 89 1.21 -17.98 13.24
C PHE A 89 2.34 -17.13 13.82
N PHE A 90 2.32 -15.85 13.48
CA PHE A 90 3.23 -14.84 14.02
C PHE A 90 2.40 -13.70 14.61
N PRO A 91 2.51 -13.40 15.92
CA PRO A 91 1.78 -12.28 16.55
C PRO A 91 2.02 -10.92 15.87
N GLU A 92 3.22 -10.69 15.35
CA GLU A 92 3.60 -9.45 14.65
C GLU A 92 2.74 -9.18 13.42
N ARG A 93 2.23 -10.23 12.78
CA ARG A 93 1.28 -10.08 11.67
C ARG A 93 -0.08 -9.56 12.13
N CYS A 94 -0.52 -9.97 13.32
CA CYS A 94 -1.75 -9.41 13.92
C CYS A 94 -1.58 -7.92 14.23
N GLU A 95 -0.40 -7.48 14.64
CA GLU A 95 -0.10 -6.06 14.84
C GLU A 95 -0.19 -5.28 13.52
N ALA A 96 0.34 -5.80 12.43
CA ALA A 96 0.21 -5.20 11.11
C ALA A 96 -1.27 -5.06 10.69
N MET A 97 -2.10 -6.08 10.95
CA MET A 97 -3.54 -6.03 10.65
C MET A 97 -4.30 -5.04 11.57
N ARG A 98 -3.88 -4.90 12.82
CA ARG A 98 -4.39 -3.84 13.71
C ARG A 98 -4.05 -2.45 13.17
N ASN A 99 -2.83 -2.26 12.69
CA ASN A 99 -2.42 -1.00 12.07
C ASN A 99 -3.20 -0.69 10.80
N PHE A 100 -3.54 -1.71 10.02
CA PHE A 100 -4.46 -1.58 8.88
C PHE A 100 -5.86 -1.13 9.33
N ALA A 101 -6.43 -1.77 10.35
CA ALA A 101 -7.71 -1.37 10.92
C ALA A 101 -7.67 0.09 11.41
N ASN A 102 -6.58 0.51 12.08
CA ASN A 102 -6.39 1.88 12.51
C ASN A 102 -6.28 2.87 11.33
N LYS A 103 -5.64 2.48 10.23
CA LYS A 103 -5.56 3.31 9.01
C LYS A 103 -6.96 3.50 8.41
N LEU A 104 -7.73 2.43 8.28
CA LEU A 104 -9.12 2.49 7.81
C LEU A 104 -9.98 3.38 8.72
N TRP A 105 -9.88 3.21 10.03
CA TRP A 105 -10.59 4.04 11.02
C TRP A 105 -10.28 5.53 10.87
N ASN A 106 -9.00 5.88 10.77
CA ASN A 106 -8.58 7.27 10.61
C ASN A 106 -9.02 7.86 9.27
N ALA A 107 -8.96 7.08 8.18
CA ALA A 107 -9.48 7.48 6.88
C ALA A 107 -11.00 7.73 6.93
N SER A 108 -11.75 6.84 7.57
CA SER A 108 -13.20 6.98 7.76
C SER A 108 -13.54 8.22 8.61
N ARG A 109 -12.79 8.47 9.69
CA ARG A 109 -12.95 9.71 10.48
C ARG A 109 -12.70 10.95 9.64
N PHE A 110 -11.67 10.95 8.81
CA PHE A 110 -11.42 12.08 7.90
C PHE A 110 -12.62 12.31 6.97
N VAL A 111 -13.18 11.24 6.38
CA VAL A 111 -14.38 11.35 5.54
C VAL A 111 -15.54 11.95 6.35
N MET A 112 -15.89 11.35 7.51
CA MET A 112 -16.99 11.81 8.38
C MET A 112 -16.86 13.29 8.77
N MET A 113 -15.67 13.75 9.13
CA MET A 113 -15.42 15.14 9.52
C MET A 113 -15.61 16.15 8.38
N ASN A 114 -15.57 15.69 7.15
CA ASN A 114 -15.75 16.52 5.96
C ASN A 114 -17.11 16.32 5.29
N LEU A 115 -18.01 15.47 5.80
CA LEU A 115 -19.34 15.29 5.26
C LEU A 115 -20.30 16.38 5.75
N THR A 116 -21.03 16.95 4.78
CA THR A 116 -22.19 17.82 5.01
C THR A 116 -23.45 17.28 4.34
N ILE A 117 -23.33 16.17 3.62
CA ILE A 117 -24.42 15.47 2.92
C ILE A 117 -25.01 14.38 3.81
N ASP A 118 -26.28 14.08 3.60
CA ASP A 118 -27.08 13.11 4.34
C ASP A 118 -27.47 11.85 3.56
N LYS A 119 -27.06 11.79 2.26
CA LYS A 119 -27.39 10.68 1.37
C LYS A 119 -26.16 10.14 0.67
N ASN A 120 -26.13 8.82 0.52
CA ASN A 120 -25.09 8.11 -0.21
C ASN A 120 -25.50 7.93 -1.70
N GLU A 121 -25.31 8.97 -2.48
CA GLU A 121 -25.61 9.02 -3.92
C GLU A 121 -24.42 9.55 -4.68
N LEU A 122 -24.12 8.96 -5.85
CA LEU A 122 -23.07 9.50 -6.72
C LEU A 122 -23.52 10.84 -7.33
N PRO A 123 -22.58 11.77 -7.59
CA PRO A 123 -22.88 13.03 -8.26
C PRO A 123 -23.14 12.81 -9.77
N GLU A 124 -23.83 13.75 -10.40
CA GLU A 124 -24.11 13.71 -11.85
C GLU A 124 -22.83 13.89 -12.69
N THR A 125 -21.88 14.66 -12.19
CA THR A 125 -20.61 14.93 -12.85
C THR A 125 -19.44 14.37 -12.02
N LEU A 126 -18.39 13.94 -12.70
CA LEU A 126 -17.22 13.30 -12.09
C LEU A 126 -15.95 13.95 -12.62
N GLU A 127 -15.05 14.33 -11.70
CA GLU A 127 -13.69 14.73 -12.03
C GLU A 127 -12.82 13.54 -12.44
N LEU A 128 -11.62 13.80 -12.93
CA LEU A 128 -10.73 12.77 -13.44
C LEU A 128 -10.34 11.76 -12.34
N GLU A 129 -10.02 12.24 -11.14
CA GLU A 129 -9.71 11.40 -9.99
C GLU A 129 -10.91 10.62 -9.48
N ASP A 130 -12.13 11.15 -9.65
CA ASP A 130 -13.37 10.45 -9.28
C ASP A 130 -13.61 9.26 -10.21
N LYS A 131 -13.46 9.48 -11.53
CA LYS A 131 -13.53 8.42 -12.53
C LYS A 131 -12.46 7.34 -12.29
N TRP A 132 -11.25 7.77 -11.93
CA TRP A 132 -10.17 6.85 -11.61
C TRP A 132 -10.51 5.95 -10.42
N ILE A 133 -10.91 6.52 -9.27
CA ILE A 133 -11.19 5.71 -8.07
C ILE A 133 -12.40 4.83 -8.24
N LEU A 134 -13.45 5.30 -8.92
CA LEU A 134 -14.64 4.51 -9.23
C LEU A 134 -14.32 3.34 -10.17
N SER A 135 -13.49 3.57 -11.20
CA SER A 135 -13.04 2.51 -12.10
C SER A 135 -12.18 1.47 -11.37
N ARG A 136 -11.27 1.91 -10.48
CA ARG A 136 -10.45 1.03 -9.63
C ARG A 136 -11.29 0.22 -8.65
N PHE A 137 -12.28 0.85 -8.02
CA PHE A 137 -13.22 0.16 -7.14
C PHE A 137 -14.08 -0.87 -7.90
N ASN A 138 -14.57 -0.49 -9.08
CA ASN A 138 -15.40 -1.33 -9.92
C ASN A 138 -14.67 -2.61 -10.37
N GLU A 139 -13.39 -2.46 -10.73
CA GLU A 139 -12.52 -3.59 -11.06
C GLU A 139 -12.24 -4.46 -9.83
N LEU A 140 -12.00 -3.83 -8.66
CA LEU A 140 -11.85 -4.54 -7.39
C LEU A 140 -13.09 -5.39 -7.09
N ALA A 141 -14.30 -4.85 -7.24
CA ALA A 141 -15.54 -5.57 -6.98
C ALA A 141 -15.66 -6.82 -7.87
N ARG A 142 -15.31 -6.70 -9.16
CA ARG A 142 -15.25 -7.82 -10.09
C ARG A 142 -14.25 -8.88 -9.65
N GLU A 143 -13.00 -8.47 -9.40
CA GLU A 143 -11.92 -9.39 -9.03
C GLU A 143 -12.17 -10.08 -7.69
N VAL A 144 -12.72 -9.36 -6.70
CA VAL A 144 -13.10 -9.94 -5.41
C VAL A 144 -14.19 -10.99 -5.59
N GLY A 145 -15.25 -10.68 -6.35
CA GLY A 145 -16.32 -11.63 -6.65
C GLY A 145 -15.79 -12.91 -7.32
N GLU A 146 -14.97 -12.77 -8.37
CA GLU A 146 -14.35 -13.90 -9.07
C GLU A 146 -13.46 -14.77 -8.17
N ASN A 147 -12.69 -14.16 -7.24
CA ASN A 147 -11.86 -14.89 -6.30
C ASN A 147 -12.69 -15.60 -5.22
N LEU A 148 -13.75 -14.97 -4.72
CA LEU A 148 -14.67 -15.61 -3.79
C LEU A 148 -15.38 -16.84 -4.41
N ASP A 149 -15.79 -16.74 -5.67
CA ASP A 149 -16.40 -17.86 -6.41
C ASP A 149 -15.43 -19.05 -6.60
N LYS A 150 -14.12 -18.77 -6.67
CA LYS A 150 -13.05 -19.77 -6.73
C LYS A 150 -12.56 -20.22 -5.35
N TYR A 151 -13.14 -19.72 -4.26
CA TYR A 151 -12.69 -19.94 -2.89
C TYR A 151 -11.27 -19.45 -2.59
N GLU A 152 -10.78 -18.48 -3.34
CA GLU A 152 -9.47 -17.84 -3.16
C GLU A 152 -9.57 -16.67 -2.17
N LEU A 153 -10.03 -16.96 -0.95
CA LEU A 153 -10.36 -15.95 0.07
C LEU A 153 -9.18 -15.04 0.43
N GLY A 154 -7.97 -15.60 0.50
CA GLY A 154 -6.76 -14.86 0.81
C GLY A 154 -6.40 -13.84 -0.27
N ILE A 155 -6.63 -14.17 -1.56
CA ILE A 155 -6.40 -13.25 -2.68
C ILE A 155 -7.43 -12.14 -2.67
N ALA A 156 -8.71 -12.48 -2.46
CA ALA A 156 -9.78 -11.49 -2.33
C ALA A 156 -9.48 -10.48 -1.20
N ALA A 157 -9.11 -10.98 -0.01
CA ALA A 157 -8.76 -10.14 1.14
C ALA A 157 -7.55 -9.23 0.84
N GLN A 158 -6.50 -9.75 0.18
CA GLN A 158 -5.33 -8.95 -0.17
C GLN A 158 -5.65 -7.83 -1.16
N LYS A 159 -6.47 -8.09 -2.18
CA LYS A 159 -6.92 -7.06 -3.12
C LYS A 159 -7.70 -5.93 -2.45
N ILE A 160 -8.56 -6.26 -1.49
CA ILE A 160 -9.29 -5.27 -0.69
C ILE A 160 -8.30 -4.45 0.16
N TYR A 161 -7.33 -5.11 0.80
CA TYR A 161 -6.29 -4.45 1.57
C TYR A 161 -5.51 -3.43 0.72
N ASP A 162 -5.01 -3.86 -0.46
CA ASP A 162 -4.21 -3.02 -1.35
C ASP A 162 -5.02 -1.82 -1.86
N PHE A 163 -6.28 -2.02 -2.20
CA PHE A 163 -7.17 -0.92 -2.61
C PHE A 163 -7.37 0.10 -1.49
N ILE A 164 -7.67 -0.34 -0.27
CA ILE A 164 -7.88 0.55 0.88
C ILE A 164 -6.59 1.31 1.19
N TRP A 165 -5.47 0.59 1.26
CA TRP A 165 -4.20 1.18 1.66
C TRP A 165 -3.68 2.16 0.62
N ASP A 166 -3.50 1.68 -0.61
CA ASP A 166 -2.84 2.43 -1.67
C ASP A 166 -3.81 3.38 -2.40
N SER A 167 -4.91 2.84 -2.95
CA SER A 167 -5.77 3.64 -3.83
C SER A 167 -6.63 4.63 -3.06
N PHE A 168 -7.31 4.17 -2.00
CA PHE A 168 -8.24 5.02 -1.27
C PHE A 168 -7.50 5.97 -0.30
N CYS A 169 -6.68 5.41 0.63
CA CYS A 169 -6.05 6.21 1.68
C CYS A 169 -4.89 7.07 1.17
N ASP A 170 -3.95 6.48 0.41
CA ASP A 170 -2.72 7.18 0.03
C ASP A 170 -2.92 8.13 -1.16
N TRP A 171 -3.94 7.85 -2.01
CA TRP A 171 -4.19 8.67 -3.18
C TRP A 171 -5.50 9.42 -3.14
N TYR A 172 -6.65 8.72 -3.13
CA TYR A 172 -7.92 9.40 -3.37
C TYR A 172 -8.26 10.44 -2.29
N ILE A 173 -8.04 10.11 -1.01
CA ILE A 173 -8.20 11.07 0.08
C ILE A 173 -7.32 12.31 -0.14
N GLU A 174 -6.04 12.13 -0.51
CA GLU A 174 -5.14 13.27 -0.77
C GLU A 174 -5.57 14.10 -1.98
N LEU A 175 -6.08 13.44 -3.02
CA LEU A 175 -6.58 14.11 -4.23
C LEU A 175 -7.80 14.99 -3.94
N THR A 176 -8.72 14.55 -3.09
CA THR A 176 -9.94 15.29 -2.76
C THR A 176 -9.73 16.49 -1.82
N LYS A 177 -8.63 16.57 -1.06
CA LYS A 177 -8.42 17.60 -0.04
C LYS A 177 -8.61 19.03 -0.56
N ALA A 178 -8.15 19.34 -1.76
CA ALA A 178 -8.29 20.68 -2.33
C ALA A 178 -9.76 21.05 -2.56
N ARG A 179 -10.58 20.10 -3.05
CA ARG A 179 -12.02 20.33 -3.23
C ARG A 179 -12.74 20.42 -1.89
N LEU A 180 -12.37 19.60 -0.90
CA LEU A 180 -13.00 19.61 0.41
C LEU A 180 -12.74 20.90 1.21
N THR A 181 -11.56 21.52 1.03
CA THR A 181 -11.18 22.76 1.72
C THR A 181 -11.31 24.02 0.87
N GLY A 182 -11.67 23.88 -0.40
CA GLY A 182 -11.84 25.00 -1.34
C GLY A 182 -13.12 25.77 -1.09
N GLU A 183 -13.26 26.92 -1.80
CA GLU A 183 -14.41 27.81 -1.70
C GLU A 183 -15.60 27.31 -2.57
N ASP A 184 -15.35 26.48 -3.58
CA ASP A 184 -16.38 25.92 -4.46
C ASP A 184 -17.19 24.85 -3.74
N GLU A 185 -18.41 25.20 -3.34
CA GLU A 185 -19.33 24.32 -2.66
C GLU A 185 -19.79 23.14 -3.53
N ALA A 186 -19.97 23.34 -4.83
CA ALA A 186 -20.40 22.28 -5.74
C ALA A 186 -19.31 21.21 -5.89
N ALA A 187 -18.04 21.63 -6.07
CA ALA A 187 -16.90 20.74 -6.11
C ALA A 187 -16.70 19.98 -4.78
N ARG A 188 -16.93 20.66 -3.64
CA ARG A 188 -16.85 20.05 -2.31
C ARG A 188 -17.90 18.95 -2.13
N VAL A 189 -19.17 19.24 -2.44
CA VAL A 189 -20.28 18.26 -2.35
C VAL A 189 -20.05 17.07 -3.30
N GLN A 190 -19.57 17.32 -4.50
CA GLN A 190 -19.20 16.27 -5.46
C GLN A 190 -18.15 15.33 -4.87
N ALA A 191 -17.07 15.86 -4.30
CA ALA A 191 -16.01 15.06 -3.67
C ALA A 191 -16.52 14.26 -2.48
N GLN A 192 -17.39 14.85 -1.65
CA GLN A 192 -18.01 14.16 -0.51
C GLN A 192 -18.86 12.97 -0.95
N LYS A 193 -19.66 13.13 -2.00
CA LYS A 193 -20.50 12.06 -2.55
C LYS A 193 -19.68 10.86 -3.00
N VAL A 194 -18.60 11.10 -3.75
CA VAL A 194 -17.76 9.99 -4.23
C VAL A 194 -16.97 9.36 -3.07
N LEU A 195 -16.46 10.15 -2.13
CA LEU A 195 -15.80 9.62 -0.92
C LEU A 195 -16.72 8.73 -0.09
N LEU A 196 -17.94 9.18 0.16
CA LEU A 196 -18.93 8.41 0.91
C LEU A 196 -19.30 7.11 0.20
N TYR A 197 -19.55 7.19 -1.10
CA TYR A 197 -19.90 6.02 -1.92
C TYR A 197 -18.77 4.99 -1.91
N VAL A 198 -17.54 5.38 -2.26
CA VAL A 198 -16.40 4.47 -2.33
C VAL A 198 -16.08 3.87 -0.96
N LEU A 199 -16.15 4.66 0.11
CA LEU A 199 -15.95 4.15 1.46
C LEU A 199 -17.01 3.11 1.81
N THR A 200 -18.30 3.43 1.64
CA THR A 200 -19.41 2.53 1.99
C THR A 200 -19.33 1.21 1.21
N GLU A 201 -19.11 1.27 -0.10
CA GLU A 201 -19.01 0.07 -0.92
C GLU A 201 -17.75 -0.76 -0.58
N THR A 202 -16.65 -0.10 -0.22
CA THR A 202 -15.43 -0.78 0.25
C THR A 202 -15.65 -1.49 1.59
N LEU A 203 -16.42 -0.87 2.51
CA LEU A 203 -16.80 -1.51 3.77
C LEU A 203 -17.62 -2.78 3.52
N LYS A 204 -18.53 -2.80 2.53
CA LYS A 204 -19.30 -4.00 2.15
C LYS A 204 -18.37 -5.12 1.67
N LEU A 205 -17.37 -4.82 0.82
CA LEU A 205 -16.39 -5.81 0.37
C LEU A 205 -15.56 -6.39 1.54
N LEU A 206 -15.18 -5.54 2.49
CA LEU A 206 -14.35 -5.93 3.62
C LEU A 206 -15.12 -6.65 4.73
N HIS A 207 -16.42 -6.41 4.86
CA HIS A 207 -17.25 -6.86 5.98
C HIS A 207 -17.16 -8.36 6.28
N PRO A 208 -17.16 -9.29 5.32
CA PRO A 208 -17.01 -10.72 5.60
C PRO A 208 -15.72 -11.08 6.33
N PHE A 209 -14.69 -10.27 6.17
CA PHE A 209 -13.36 -10.48 6.75
C PHE A 209 -13.19 -9.75 8.10
N MET A 210 -13.64 -8.50 8.18
CA MET A 210 -13.50 -7.60 9.34
C MET A 210 -14.86 -7.00 9.75
N PRO A 211 -15.78 -7.83 10.28
CA PRO A 211 -17.18 -7.41 10.49
C PRO A 211 -17.37 -6.32 11.56
N PHE A 212 -16.51 -6.28 12.58
CA PHE A 212 -16.75 -5.36 13.71
C PHE A 212 -16.43 -3.91 13.34
N ILE A 213 -15.25 -3.63 12.83
CA ILE A 213 -14.85 -2.27 12.45
C ILE A 213 -15.68 -1.73 11.28
N THR A 214 -16.03 -2.59 10.32
CA THR A 214 -16.80 -2.17 9.16
C THR A 214 -18.24 -1.81 9.52
N GLU A 215 -18.87 -2.57 10.41
CA GLU A 215 -20.20 -2.24 10.95
C GLU A 215 -20.18 -0.93 11.75
N GLU A 216 -19.19 -0.77 12.65
CA GLU A 216 -19.05 0.44 13.48
C GLU A 216 -18.89 1.70 12.64
N ILE A 217 -18.08 1.63 11.57
CA ILE A 217 -17.92 2.74 10.63
C ILE A 217 -19.22 3.00 9.86
N TYR A 218 -19.85 1.95 9.35
CA TYR A 218 -21.08 2.05 8.56
C TYR A 218 -22.20 2.74 9.34
N GLN A 219 -22.40 2.36 10.60
CA GLN A 219 -23.43 2.94 11.46
C GLN A 219 -23.20 4.44 11.76
N ALA A 220 -21.96 4.91 11.62
CA ALA A 220 -21.63 6.33 11.81
C ALA A 220 -21.70 7.16 10.50
N LEU A 221 -21.87 6.52 9.35
CA LEU A 221 -22.00 7.20 8.04
C LEU A 221 -23.49 7.38 7.68
N PRO A 222 -23.83 8.33 6.79
CA PRO A 222 -25.14 8.32 6.12
C PRO A 222 -25.36 7.00 5.40
N HIS A 223 -26.35 6.21 5.81
CA HIS A 223 -26.60 4.88 5.26
C HIS A 223 -28.11 4.55 5.21
N GLU A 224 -28.43 3.50 4.48
CA GLU A 224 -29.77 2.92 4.42
C GLU A 224 -29.76 1.51 5.02
N GLY A 225 -30.88 1.14 5.68
CA GLY A 225 -31.06 -0.17 6.31
C GLY A 225 -30.39 -0.31 7.67
N ASP A 226 -30.63 -1.44 8.35
CA ASP A 226 -30.31 -1.60 9.77
C ASP A 226 -28.87 -2.05 10.02
N ALA A 227 -28.26 -2.76 9.07
CA ALA A 227 -26.91 -3.32 9.24
C ALA A 227 -26.19 -3.51 7.89
N LEU A 228 -24.88 -3.39 7.92
CA LEU A 228 -24.02 -3.57 6.74
C LEU A 228 -24.12 -5.01 6.17
N MET A 229 -24.19 -6.02 7.04
CA MET A 229 -24.19 -7.43 6.66
C MET A 229 -25.40 -7.85 5.80
N VAL A 230 -26.49 -7.09 5.81
CA VAL A 230 -27.68 -7.38 4.99
C VAL A 230 -27.76 -6.53 3.72
N GLN A 231 -26.78 -5.68 3.50
CA GLN A 231 -26.69 -4.87 2.28
C GLN A 231 -26.26 -5.72 1.07
N PRO A 232 -26.69 -5.34 -0.14
CA PRO A 232 -26.21 -5.99 -1.36
C PRO A 232 -24.68 -5.94 -1.45
N TYR A 233 -24.07 -7.09 -1.77
CA TYR A 233 -22.62 -7.16 -1.98
C TYR A 233 -22.26 -6.47 -3.29
N PRO A 234 -21.19 -5.67 -3.33
CA PRO A 234 -20.81 -4.92 -4.53
C PRO A 234 -20.49 -5.83 -5.71
N VAL A 235 -20.98 -5.45 -6.88
CA VAL A 235 -20.72 -6.13 -8.14
C VAL A 235 -20.22 -5.14 -9.18
N TYR A 236 -19.55 -5.66 -10.21
CA TYR A 236 -19.11 -4.85 -11.34
C TYR A 236 -20.28 -4.16 -12.04
N ARG A 237 -20.10 -2.90 -12.39
CA ARG A 237 -21.08 -2.06 -13.09
C ARG A 237 -20.43 -1.40 -14.31
N GLU A 238 -21.02 -1.57 -15.49
CA GLU A 238 -20.50 -1.03 -16.74
C GLU A 238 -20.47 0.52 -16.74
N ASP A 239 -21.47 1.15 -16.12
CA ASP A 239 -21.59 2.61 -16.01
C ASP A 239 -20.54 3.26 -15.08
N MET A 240 -19.77 2.47 -14.36
CA MET A 240 -18.66 2.92 -13.51
C MET A 240 -17.29 2.54 -14.07
N ALA A 241 -17.23 2.05 -15.30
CA ALA A 241 -15.98 1.70 -15.96
C ALA A 241 -15.46 2.89 -16.78
N PHE A 242 -14.34 3.46 -16.36
CA PHE A 242 -13.66 4.60 -17.02
C PHE A 242 -12.22 4.23 -17.38
N PRO A 243 -11.97 3.21 -18.23
CA PRO A 243 -10.62 2.68 -18.46
C PRO A 243 -9.68 3.68 -19.11
N ALA A 244 -10.19 4.54 -20.01
CA ALA A 244 -9.38 5.53 -20.71
C ALA A 244 -8.93 6.65 -19.74
N GLU A 245 -9.85 7.20 -18.95
CA GLU A 245 -9.55 8.23 -17.95
C GLU A 245 -8.66 7.69 -16.84
N SER A 246 -8.91 6.48 -16.38
CA SER A 246 -8.07 5.80 -15.39
C SER A 246 -6.63 5.64 -15.90
N ALA A 247 -6.45 5.13 -17.11
CA ALA A 247 -5.13 4.96 -17.71
C ALA A 247 -4.37 6.30 -17.89
N ARG A 248 -5.06 7.37 -18.29
CA ARG A 248 -4.48 8.72 -18.38
C ARG A 248 -4.04 9.24 -17.02
N PHE A 249 -4.87 9.07 -15.99
CA PHE A 249 -4.55 9.55 -14.66
C PHE A 249 -3.40 8.76 -14.02
N GLU A 250 -3.31 7.46 -14.26
CA GLU A 250 -2.21 6.62 -13.77
C GLU A 250 -0.84 7.03 -14.30
N LYS A 251 -0.74 7.59 -15.51
CA LYS A 251 0.51 8.17 -16.05
C LYS A 251 0.99 9.37 -15.21
N VAL A 252 0.07 10.23 -14.83
CA VAL A 252 0.36 11.39 -13.96
C VAL A 252 0.78 10.91 -12.57
N MET A 253 0.08 9.92 -12.01
CA MET A 253 0.42 9.33 -10.71
C MET A 253 1.79 8.68 -10.72
N GLU A 254 2.17 7.98 -11.79
CA GLU A 254 3.50 7.39 -11.95
C GLU A 254 4.60 8.48 -11.93
N ALA A 255 4.40 9.56 -12.65
CA ALA A 255 5.32 10.68 -12.64
C ALA A 255 5.44 11.32 -11.24
N ILE A 256 4.31 11.52 -10.53
CA ILE A 256 4.30 12.02 -9.15
C ILE A 256 5.10 11.09 -8.22
N ARG A 257 4.89 9.77 -8.31
CA ARG A 257 5.66 8.78 -7.51
C ARG A 257 7.16 8.87 -7.79
N ALA A 258 7.54 8.88 -9.07
CA ALA A 258 8.93 8.93 -9.49
C ALA A 258 9.62 10.24 -9.01
N ILE A 259 8.94 11.38 -9.15
CA ILE A 259 9.44 12.67 -8.67
C ILE A 259 9.59 12.66 -7.13
N ARG A 260 8.60 12.18 -6.39
CA ARG A 260 8.66 12.10 -4.93
C ARG A 260 9.78 11.18 -4.45
N SER A 261 9.97 10.03 -5.11
CA SER A 261 11.08 9.11 -4.80
C SER A 261 12.43 9.80 -5.00
N ARG A 262 12.62 10.44 -6.15
CA ARG A 262 13.86 11.15 -6.46
C ARG A 262 14.15 12.31 -5.50
N ARG A 263 13.12 13.08 -5.15
CA ARG A 263 13.23 14.16 -4.16
C ARG A 263 13.61 13.62 -2.76
N SER A 264 13.03 12.48 -2.37
CA SER A 264 13.36 11.82 -1.10
C SER A 264 14.79 11.32 -1.06
N GLU A 265 15.28 10.68 -2.13
CA GLU A 265 16.68 10.25 -2.29
C GLU A 265 17.67 11.42 -2.16
N MET A 266 17.27 12.58 -2.68
CA MET A 266 18.07 13.81 -2.63
C MET A 266 17.84 14.63 -1.35
N ASN A 267 17.01 14.16 -0.41
CA ASN A 267 16.63 14.88 0.81
C ASN A 267 16.07 16.29 0.57
N VAL A 268 15.34 16.48 -0.55
CA VAL A 268 14.71 17.76 -0.89
C VAL A 268 13.45 17.98 -0.06
N PRO A 269 13.36 19.05 0.74
CA PRO A 269 12.19 19.27 1.58
C PRO A 269 10.96 19.66 0.76
N PRO A 270 9.73 19.36 1.26
CA PRO A 270 8.48 19.70 0.57
C PRO A 270 8.28 21.21 0.32
N SER A 271 8.95 22.07 1.09
CA SER A 271 8.89 23.53 0.93
C SER A 271 9.57 24.04 -0.33
N LYS A 272 10.51 23.29 -0.90
CA LYS A 272 11.12 23.60 -2.20
C LYS A 272 10.16 23.20 -3.31
N ARG A 273 9.76 24.18 -4.12
CA ARG A 273 8.82 24.03 -5.23
C ARG A 273 9.48 24.43 -6.54
N PRO A 274 10.30 23.55 -7.13
CA PRO A 274 10.99 23.85 -8.40
C PRO A 274 10.02 23.86 -9.57
N HIS A 275 10.44 24.49 -10.67
CA HIS A 275 9.83 24.27 -11.96
C HIS A 275 9.95 22.80 -12.36
N LEU A 276 8.91 22.28 -12.97
CA LEU A 276 8.86 20.90 -13.46
C LEU A 276 8.61 20.92 -14.97
N TYR A 277 9.60 20.48 -15.72
CA TYR A 277 9.48 20.31 -17.17
C TYR A 277 9.16 18.86 -17.45
N ILE A 278 8.13 18.63 -18.28
CA ILE A 278 7.68 17.30 -18.67
C ILE A 278 7.71 17.18 -20.18
N VAL A 279 8.51 16.25 -20.67
CA VAL A 279 8.60 15.88 -22.08
C VAL A 279 7.84 14.58 -22.29
N THR A 280 6.78 14.61 -23.10
CA THR A 280 5.85 13.49 -23.26
C THR A 280 5.06 13.59 -24.56
N GLU A 281 4.72 12.42 -25.11
CA GLU A 281 3.71 12.32 -26.19
C GLU A 281 2.27 12.38 -25.65
N GLU A 282 2.07 12.12 -24.34
CA GLU A 282 0.78 12.11 -23.64
C GLU A 282 0.39 13.48 -23.09
N ARG A 283 0.53 14.52 -23.91
CA ARG A 283 0.40 15.93 -23.53
C ARG A 283 -0.89 16.23 -22.78
N GLU A 284 -2.03 15.77 -23.30
CA GLU A 284 -3.35 16.00 -22.71
C GLU A 284 -3.44 15.48 -21.25
N ALA A 285 -2.87 14.31 -20.98
CA ALA A 285 -2.90 13.73 -19.64
C ALA A 285 -2.14 14.60 -18.63
N PHE A 286 -0.95 15.08 -19.00
CA PHE A 286 -0.10 15.88 -18.13
C PHE A 286 -0.56 17.35 -18.02
N GLU A 287 -1.15 17.92 -19.08
CA GLU A 287 -1.79 19.24 -19.02
C GLU A 287 -2.96 19.24 -18.02
N ASN A 288 -3.86 18.26 -18.12
CA ASN A 288 -4.96 18.07 -17.18
C ASN A 288 -4.48 17.68 -15.76
N GLY A 289 -3.27 17.12 -15.66
CA GLY A 289 -2.65 16.70 -14.41
C GLY A 289 -1.82 17.77 -13.69
N ARG A 290 -1.69 19.00 -14.22
CA ARG A 290 -0.82 20.05 -13.67
C ARG A 290 -1.06 20.34 -12.19
N ASP A 291 -2.30 20.49 -11.79
CA ASP A 291 -2.65 20.80 -10.40
C ASP A 291 -2.25 19.69 -9.43
N TYR A 292 -2.39 18.42 -9.84
CA TYR A 292 -1.94 17.29 -9.03
C TYR A 292 -0.41 17.23 -8.92
N LEU A 293 0.30 17.52 -10.02
CA LEU A 293 1.76 17.59 -10.02
C LEU A 293 2.26 18.75 -9.13
N CYS A 294 1.65 19.93 -9.23
CA CYS A 294 1.98 21.05 -8.34
C CYS A 294 1.78 20.70 -6.86
N ARG A 295 0.67 20.05 -6.52
CA ARG A 295 0.34 19.72 -5.13
C ARG A 295 1.12 18.53 -4.61
N LEU A 296 1.12 17.42 -5.35
CA LEU A 296 1.58 16.13 -4.84
C LEU A 296 3.04 15.83 -5.16
N ALA A 297 3.59 16.38 -6.27
CA ALA A 297 5.03 16.32 -6.55
C ALA A 297 5.80 17.54 -6.01
N TYR A 298 5.08 18.49 -5.39
CA TYR A 298 5.64 19.73 -4.86
C TYR A 298 6.34 20.56 -5.95
N ALA A 299 5.75 20.64 -7.15
CA ALA A 299 6.22 21.53 -8.21
C ALA A 299 5.71 22.96 -7.96
N GLY A 300 6.48 23.95 -8.39
CA GLY A 300 6.07 25.37 -8.42
C GLY A 300 5.23 25.67 -9.63
N GLU A 301 5.77 25.36 -10.79
CA GLU A 301 5.11 25.48 -12.09
C GLU A 301 5.40 24.21 -12.90
N VAL A 302 4.42 23.76 -13.69
CA VAL A 302 4.55 22.60 -14.57
C VAL A 302 4.50 23.05 -16.02
N ILE A 303 5.54 22.71 -16.78
CA ILE A 303 5.71 23.04 -18.18
C ILE A 303 5.74 21.74 -18.99
N VAL A 304 4.71 21.50 -19.80
CA VAL A 304 4.62 20.33 -20.68
C VAL A 304 5.07 20.72 -22.08
N SER A 305 6.02 19.97 -22.64
CA SER A 305 6.55 20.21 -23.98
C SER A 305 6.90 18.91 -24.71
N ASP A 306 7.11 19.00 -26.01
CA ASP A 306 7.62 17.90 -26.83
C ASP A 306 9.15 17.88 -26.87
N ASP A 307 9.78 19.02 -26.55
CA ASP A 307 11.22 19.22 -26.62
C ASP A 307 11.89 19.15 -25.24
N VAL A 308 13.09 18.62 -25.21
CA VAL A 308 13.94 18.58 -24.02
C VAL A 308 14.41 20.02 -23.70
N PRO A 309 14.35 20.46 -22.43
CA PRO A 309 14.84 21.78 -22.04
C PRO A 309 16.30 22.00 -22.45
N ALA A 310 16.64 23.21 -22.87
CA ALA A 310 18.00 23.55 -23.34
C ALA A 310 19.09 23.31 -22.29
N ASP A 311 18.74 23.50 -21.00
CA ASP A 311 19.65 23.34 -19.87
C ASP A 311 19.43 21.99 -19.13
N ALA A 312 18.96 20.95 -19.84
CA ALA A 312 18.68 19.63 -19.26
C ALA A 312 19.89 18.96 -18.58
N ASP A 313 21.10 19.31 -19.02
CA ASP A 313 22.37 18.89 -18.40
C ASP A 313 22.57 19.41 -16.97
N LYS A 314 21.90 20.51 -16.61
CA LYS A 314 21.89 21.10 -15.26
C LYS A 314 20.64 20.73 -14.44
N MET A 315 19.86 19.77 -14.92
CA MET A 315 18.61 19.35 -14.30
C MET A 315 18.68 17.90 -13.83
N VAL A 316 17.93 17.61 -12.79
CA VAL A 316 17.68 16.23 -12.37
C VAL A 316 16.69 15.62 -13.36
N SER A 317 17.11 14.61 -14.09
CA SER A 317 16.27 13.87 -15.02
C SER A 317 15.64 12.66 -14.32
N ILE A 318 14.33 12.49 -14.53
CA ILE A 318 13.52 11.39 -14.02
C ILE A 318 12.76 10.80 -15.19
N VAL A 319 12.95 9.51 -15.45
CA VAL A 319 12.33 8.81 -16.58
C VAL A 319 11.24 7.89 -16.07
N THR A 320 10.05 8.03 -16.63
CA THR A 320 8.94 7.09 -16.47
C THR A 320 8.61 6.43 -17.80
N LYS A 321 7.64 5.55 -17.81
CA LYS A 321 7.21 4.89 -19.06
C LYS A 321 6.71 5.89 -20.12
N ASP A 322 5.93 6.89 -19.68
CA ASP A 322 5.18 7.79 -20.56
C ASP A 322 5.71 9.23 -20.54
N ALA A 323 6.73 9.56 -19.73
CA ALA A 323 7.27 10.91 -19.63
C ALA A 323 8.73 10.96 -19.16
N ARG A 324 9.41 12.04 -19.54
CA ARG A 324 10.70 12.45 -18.96
C ARG A 324 10.50 13.77 -18.22
N CYS A 325 10.76 13.75 -16.92
CA CYS A 325 10.60 14.88 -16.04
C CYS A 325 11.96 15.49 -15.72
N PHE A 326 12.06 16.82 -15.70
CA PHE A 326 13.28 17.55 -15.42
C PHE A 326 13.03 18.59 -14.34
N LEU A 327 13.90 18.63 -13.33
CA LEU A 327 13.85 19.57 -12.21
C LEU A 327 15.19 20.32 -12.13
N PRO A 328 15.20 21.67 -12.21
CA PRO A 328 16.45 22.44 -12.08
C PRO A 328 17.15 22.16 -10.75
N MET A 329 18.42 21.75 -10.79
CA MET A 329 19.20 21.43 -9.60
C MET A 329 19.32 22.65 -8.65
N SER A 330 19.47 23.84 -9.20
CA SER A 330 19.57 25.10 -8.44
C SER A 330 18.36 25.43 -7.60
N GLU A 331 17.18 24.91 -8.00
CA GLU A 331 15.92 25.15 -7.27
C GLU A 331 15.66 24.05 -6.21
N LEU A 332 16.26 22.87 -6.35
CA LEU A 332 16.10 21.76 -5.44
C LEU A 332 16.96 21.90 -4.19
N VAL A 333 18.23 22.24 -4.37
CA VAL A 333 19.22 22.32 -3.29
C VAL A 333 19.87 23.70 -3.28
N ASP A 334 20.23 24.13 -2.09
CA ASP A 334 21.12 25.28 -1.90
C ASP A 334 22.53 24.75 -2.20
N LEU A 335 23.01 25.00 -3.41
CA LEU A 335 24.26 24.41 -3.90
C LEU A 335 25.45 24.73 -2.98
N ASP A 336 25.48 25.93 -2.41
CA ASP A 336 26.56 26.34 -1.52
C ASP A 336 26.50 25.56 -0.19
N LYS A 337 25.33 25.41 0.39
CA LYS A 337 25.14 24.62 1.63
C LYS A 337 25.37 23.15 1.41
N GLU A 338 24.92 22.61 0.29
CA GLU A 338 25.13 21.20 -0.04
C GLU A 338 26.62 20.91 -0.30
N ARG A 339 27.31 21.81 -0.97
CA ARG A 339 28.76 21.74 -1.14
C ARG A 339 29.47 21.75 0.22
N GLU A 340 29.14 22.70 1.10
CA GLU A 340 29.69 22.76 2.44
C GLU A 340 29.41 21.49 3.26
N ARG A 341 28.22 20.92 3.15
CA ARG A 341 27.84 19.65 3.79
C ARG A 341 28.68 18.49 3.28
N LEU A 342 28.80 18.34 1.97
CA LEU A 342 29.58 17.27 1.34
C LEU A 342 31.08 17.42 1.65
N GLU A 343 31.62 18.63 1.66
CA GLU A 343 33.03 18.91 2.05
C GLU A 343 33.29 18.53 3.51
N LYS A 344 32.38 18.85 4.43
CA LYS A 344 32.48 18.43 5.84
C LYS A 344 32.39 16.92 5.99
N GLU A 345 31.50 16.27 5.28
CA GLU A 345 31.32 14.81 5.30
C GLU A 345 32.56 14.10 4.69
N LEU A 346 33.08 14.62 3.60
CA LEU A 346 34.31 14.14 2.95
C LEU A 346 35.52 14.27 3.90
N ALA A 347 35.72 15.42 4.55
CA ALA A 347 36.79 15.65 5.51
C ALA A 347 36.71 14.67 6.70
N LYS A 348 35.48 14.44 7.22
CA LYS A 348 35.23 13.47 8.30
C LYS A 348 35.60 12.04 7.89
N ASN A 349 35.12 11.59 6.72
CA ASN A 349 35.39 10.23 6.25
C ASN A 349 36.86 10.01 5.86
N ARG A 350 37.54 11.03 5.32
CA ARG A 350 38.99 10.99 5.11
C ARG A 350 39.75 10.83 6.44
N GLY A 351 39.33 11.53 7.50
CA GLY A 351 39.90 11.36 8.84
C GLY A 351 39.67 9.95 9.41
N PHE A 352 38.53 9.36 9.19
CA PHE A 352 38.25 7.96 9.58
C PHE A 352 39.11 6.98 8.79
N LEU A 353 39.25 7.15 7.49
CA LEU A 353 40.10 6.31 6.64
C LEU A 353 41.58 6.40 7.04
N GLU A 354 42.08 7.59 7.34
CA GLU A 354 43.44 7.78 7.80
C GLU A 354 43.69 7.05 9.11
N ASN A 355 42.78 7.15 10.08
CA ASN A 355 42.88 6.42 11.34
C ASN A 355 42.83 4.89 11.11
N GLN A 356 42.00 4.44 10.18
CA GLN A 356 41.89 3.03 9.84
C GLN A 356 43.17 2.51 9.17
N ARG A 357 43.70 3.25 8.22
CA ARG A 357 45.02 2.96 7.58
C ARG A 357 46.15 2.94 8.57
N ARG A 358 46.17 3.87 9.55
CA ARG A 358 47.20 3.92 10.64
C ARG A 358 47.11 2.66 11.51
N LYS A 359 45.90 2.16 11.82
CA LYS A 359 45.74 0.89 12.54
C LYS A 359 46.27 -0.29 11.73
N LEU A 360 45.95 -0.35 10.44
CA LEU A 360 46.35 -1.44 9.56
C LEU A 360 47.85 -1.41 9.19
N SER A 361 48.51 -0.25 9.29
CA SER A 361 49.98 -0.12 9.10
C SER A 361 50.79 -0.44 10.38
N ASN A 362 50.12 -0.60 11.52
CA ASN A 362 50.79 -0.98 12.77
C ASN A 362 51.08 -2.48 12.79
N GLU A 363 52.33 -2.86 12.53
CA GLU A 363 52.76 -4.27 12.50
C GLU A 363 52.46 -5.03 13.81
N SER A 364 52.54 -4.36 14.96
CA SER A 364 52.22 -4.98 16.25
C SER A 364 50.73 -5.29 16.41
N PHE A 365 49.85 -4.52 15.77
CA PHE A 365 48.41 -4.80 15.73
C PHE A 365 48.11 -5.94 14.75
N VAL A 366 48.62 -5.86 13.53
CA VAL A 366 48.35 -6.84 12.47
C VAL A 366 48.88 -8.24 12.84
N SER A 367 50.00 -8.33 13.55
CA SER A 367 50.59 -9.61 13.94
C SER A 367 49.97 -10.24 15.19
N ARG A 368 49.34 -9.44 16.07
CA ARG A 368 48.74 -9.93 17.33
C ARG A 368 47.25 -10.05 17.34
N ALA A 369 46.53 -9.32 16.47
CA ALA A 369 45.08 -9.36 16.40
C ALA A 369 44.60 -10.64 15.68
N PRO A 370 43.45 -11.22 16.08
CA PRO A 370 42.82 -12.34 15.36
C PRO A 370 42.60 -11.98 13.88
N ALA A 371 42.77 -12.95 12.97
CA ALA A 371 42.68 -12.74 11.53
C ALA A 371 41.32 -12.17 11.09
N ASN A 372 40.22 -12.55 11.74
CA ASN A 372 38.89 -12.03 11.50
C ASN A 372 38.77 -10.53 11.85
N VAL A 373 39.47 -10.05 12.89
CA VAL A 373 39.46 -8.63 13.26
C VAL A 373 40.22 -7.81 12.22
N VAL A 374 41.36 -8.29 11.77
CA VAL A 374 42.16 -7.61 10.73
C VAL A 374 41.37 -7.57 9.40
N ALA A 375 40.66 -8.67 9.05
CA ALA A 375 39.80 -8.72 7.86
C ALA A 375 38.66 -7.70 7.95
N THR A 376 38.00 -7.60 9.10
CA THR A 376 36.92 -6.61 9.31
C THR A 376 37.41 -5.17 9.20
N GLU A 377 38.61 -4.87 9.72
CA GLU A 377 39.17 -3.53 9.63
C GLU A 377 39.62 -3.17 8.20
N ARG A 378 40.04 -4.15 7.38
CA ARG A 378 40.27 -3.97 5.94
C ARG A 378 39.01 -3.68 5.17
N GLU A 379 37.94 -4.47 5.40
CA GLU A 379 36.65 -4.27 4.78
C GLU A 379 36.04 -2.89 5.10
N ARG A 380 36.24 -2.41 6.34
CA ARG A 380 35.87 -1.04 6.72
C ARG A 380 36.65 0.03 5.97
N ALA A 381 37.95 -0.17 5.74
CA ALA A 381 38.75 0.75 4.96
C ALA A 381 38.29 0.81 3.51
N GLU A 382 38.00 -0.33 2.87
CA GLU A 382 37.51 -0.40 1.51
C GLU A 382 36.13 0.29 1.38
N LYS A 383 35.20 0.08 2.33
CA LYS A 383 33.90 0.77 2.35
C LYS A 383 34.06 2.29 2.49
N LEU A 384 34.99 2.76 3.31
CA LEU A 384 35.29 4.18 3.45
C LEU A 384 35.93 4.78 2.19
N GLU A 385 36.78 4.05 1.49
CA GLU A 385 37.34 4.46 0.19
C GLU A 385 36.28 4.60 -0.87
N ALA A 386 35.36 3.63 -0.98
CA ALA A 386 34.23 3.69 -1.90
C ALA A 386 33.30 4.87 -1.57
N LEU A 387 33.02 5.12 -0.29
CA LEU A 387 32.20 6.26 0.14
C LEU A 387 32.84 7.60 -0.20
N ILE A 388 34.17 7.74 0.04
CA ILE A 388 34.97 8.94 -0.31
C ILE A 388 34.90 9.19 -1.82
N ALA A 389 35.08 8.17 -2.64
CA ALA A 389 35.02 8.30 -4.10
C ALA A 389 33.63 8.79 -4.56
N ASN A 390 32.55 8.27 -3.95
CA ASN A 390 31.20 8.72 -4.26
C ASN A 390 30.94 10.19 -3.83
N LEU A 391 31.47 10.61 -2.68
CA LEU A 391 31.35 11.99 -2.21
C LEU A 391 32.14 12.96 -3.11
N GLU A 392 33.31 12.57 -3.57
CA GLU A 392 34.12 13.35 -4.51
C GLU A 392 33.45 13.49 -5.88
N GLU A 393 32.80 12.43 -6.34
CA GLU A 393 32.02 12.48 -7.57
C GLU A 393 30.79 13.39 -7.43
N SER A 394 30.08 13.31 -6.30
CA SER A 394 28.95 14.20 -5.99
C SER A 394 29.37 15.67 -5.95
N LEU A 395 30.53 15.98 -5.36
CA LEU A 395 31.09 17.33 -5.36
C LEU A 395 31.47 17.84 -6.77
N ARG A 396 31.95 16.95 -7.64
CA ARG A 396 32.22 17.32 -9.05
C ARG A 396 30.96 17.61 -9.85
N GLN A 397 29.87 16.93 -9.54
CA GLN A 397 28.56 17.14 -10.19
C GLN A 397 27.86 18.44 -9.74
N LEU A 398 28.23 18.97 -8.58
CA LEU A 398 27.72 20.26 -8.08
C LEU A 398 28.45 21.48 -8.65
N GLY A 399 29.42 21.29 -9.47
CA GLY A 399 30.10 22.38 -10.17
C GLY A 399 31.50 22.61 -9.79
#